data_bd85b8233332b770522723becc5a28c4
#
_entry.id   bd85b8233332b770522723becc5a28c4
#
_cell.length_a   1.000
_cell.length_b   1.000
_cell.length_c   1.000
_cell.angle_alpha   90.00
_cell.angle_beta   90.00
_cell.angle_gamma   90.00
#
_symmetry.space_group_name_H-M   'P 1'
#
loop_
_entity.id
_entity.type
_entity.pdbx_description
1 polymer ?
#
loop_
_entity_poly.entity_id
_entity_poly.type
_entity_poly.pdbx_seq_one_letter_code
_entity_poly.pdbx_strand_id
1 'polypeptide(L)'
;LIADKADGMATKNFTVQVGGGVDSVCGELTCNFPNWSNSKFAPKLFYEDINSDGLKDVIVALISGAGTGISTKEIHVLNQVHDPYRRYQEVPVESINDAVQRLVKLEQKGNEITALIGKKKYVVDYTKFGYQTPVNPPGVGAIENYEPYNGILYGTTNVFVTIPEALIGNIKVRYTWDGKMYR
;
A
#
# COMPACT_ATOMS: atom_id res chain seq x y z
N LEU A 1 6.62 15.11 7.22
CA LEU A 1 7.44 13.89 7.25
C LEU A 1 8.90 14.27 7.11
N ILE A 2 9.71 13.89 8.08
CA ILE A 2 11.15 14.16 8.13
C ILE A 2 11.86 12.80 8.21
N ALA A 3 13.04 12.67 7.65
CA ALA A 3 13.84 11.45 7.74
C ALA A 3 15.32 11.73 7.58
N ASP A 4 16.15 10.86 8.13
CA ASP A 4 17.58 10.91 7.96
C ASP A 4 17.98 10.31 6.60
N LYS A 5 18.91 10.96 5.93
CA LYS A 5 19.51 10.40 4.73
C LYS A 5 20.45 9.24 5.13
N ALA A 6 20.19 8.06 4.56
CA ALA A 6 21.12 6.94 4.67
C ALA A 6 22.04 6.87 3.45
N ASP A 7 22.91 5.86 3.42
CA ASP A 7 23.80 5.65 2.29
C ASP A 7 23.06 5.49 0.96
N GLY A 8 23.55 6.14 -0.08
CA GLY A 8 22.91 6.15 -1.38
C GLY A 8 21.67 7.05 -1.43
N MET A 9 20.56 6.53 -1.99
CA MET A 9 19.28 7.25 -2.13
C MET A 9 18.24 6.84 -1.08
N ALA A 10 18.60 5.96 -0.13
CA ALA A 10 17.68 5.52 0.92
C ALA A 10 17.55 6.58 2.04
N THR A 11 16.41 6.58 2.70
CA THR A 11 16.14 7.36 3.92
C THR A 11 15.67 6.44 5.03
N LYS A 12 15.99 6.79 6.28
CA LYS A 12 15.65 6.02 7.49
C LYS A 12 15.24 6.96 8.63
N ASN A 13 14.86 6.39 9.76
CA ASN A 13 14.55 7.13 10.99
C ASN A 13 13.51 8.22 10.75
N PHE A 14 12.31 7.79 10.36
CA PHE A 14 11.26 8.73 10.02
C PHE A 14 10.66 9.40 11.26
N THR A 15 10.37 10.67 11.12
CA THR A 15 9.61 11.48 12.07
C THR A 15 8.36 12.01 11.37
N VAL A 16 7.20 11.70 11.90
CA VAL A 16 5.93 12.29 11.49
C VAL A 16 5.61 13.42 12.44
N GLN A 17 5.47 14.61 11.90
CA GLN A 17 5.09 15.82 12.63
C GLN A 17 3.70 16.26 12.12
N VAL A 18 2.75 16.37 13.03
CA VAL A 18 1.39 16.82 12.76
C VAL A 18 1.12 18.05 13.61
N GLY A 19 0.81 19.17 12.97
CA GLY A 19 0.55 20.41 13.67
C GLY A 19 0.77 21.61 12.78
N GLY A 20 0.59 22.83 13.31
CA GLY A 20 0.97 24.05 12.61
C GLY A 20 -0.19 24.90 12.11
N GLY A 21 -1.34 24.87 12.78
CA GLY A 21 -2.27 26.02 12.72
C GLY A 21 -1.80 27.09 13.67
N VAL A 22 -1.88 28.33 13.28
CA VAL A 22 -1.53 29.54 14.11
C VAL A 22 -2.32 29.58 15.42
N ASP A 23 -3.38 28.78 15.54
CA ASP A 23 -4.28 28.68 16.68
C ASP A 23 -4.15 27.37 17.49
N SER A 24 -3.13 26.54 17.25
CA SER A 24 -2.96 25.31 18.02
C SER A 24 -2.36 25.62 19.38
N VAL A 25 -3.22 25.71 20.39
CA VAL A 25 -2.86 25.82 21.81
C VAL A 25 -2.14 24.56 22.32
N CYS A 26 -2.19 23.48 21.57
CA CYS A 26 -1.50 22.22 21.85
C CYS A 26 -0.37 22.03 20.83
N GLY A 27 0.85 22.03 21.30
CA GLY A 27 2.07 21.95 20.49
C GLY A 27 2.07 20.83 19.46
N GLU A 28 3.07 20.87 18.61
CA GLU A 28 3.33 19.87 17.57
C GLU A 28 3.37 18.46 18.16
N LEU A 29 2.58 17.55 17.57
CA LEU A 29 2.70 16.14 17.88
C LEU A 29 3.78 15.52 16.99
N THR A 30 4.81 14.99 17.61
CA THR A 30 5.93 14.35 16.91
C THR A 30 5.97 12.87 17.24
N CYS A 31 5.90 12.01 16.21
CA CYS A 31 6.02 10.57 16.34
C CYS A 31 7.29 10.11 15.62
N ASN A 32 8.15 9.36 16.32
CA ASN A 32 9.43 8.89 15.78
C ASN A 32 9.37 7.40 15.44
N PHE A 33 9.79 7.05 14.25
CA PHE A 33 9.78 5.70 13.68
C PHE A 33 11.19 5.30 13.20
N PRO A 34 12.09 4.90 14.12
CA PRO A 34 13.49 4.61 13.78
C PRO A 34 13.65 3.42 12.85
N ASN A 35 12.69 2.51 12.83
CA ASN A 35 12.72 1.30 12.01
C ASN A 35 12.13 1.50 10.61
N TRP A 36 11.45 2.61 10.35
CA TRP A 36 10.94 2.87 9.02
C TRP A 36 12.09 3.20 8.07
N SER A 37 12.02 2.63 6.88
CA SER A 37 12.98 2.88 5.83
C SER A 37 12.28 3.06 4.49
N ASN A 38 12.84 3.94 3.66
CA ASN A 38 12.35 4.19 2.32
C ASN A 38 13.51 4.07 1.33
N SER A 39 13.29 3.33 0.28
CA SER A 39 14.23 3.16 -0.80
C SER A 39 14.19 4.39 -1.74
N LYS A 40 14.86 4.40 -2.76
CA LYS A 40 15.18 5.23 -3.89
C LYS A 40 14.32 6.50 -4.21
N PHE A 41 12.99 6.46 -4.09
CA PHE A 41 12.08 7.53 -4.51
C PHE A 41 11.36 8.15 -3.32
N ALA A 42 10.75 9.33 -3.51
CA ALA A 42 10.02 10.00 -2.45
C ALA A 42 8.83 9.14 -1.92
N PRO A 43 8.66 9.05 -0.60
CA PRO A 43 7.49 8.43 -0.01
C PRO A 43 6.22 9.23 -0.33
N LYS A 44 5.06 8.59 -0.18
CA LYS A 44 3.77 9.29 -0.27
C LYS A 44 3.24 9.53 1.13
N LEU A 45 2.67 10.71 1.34
CA LEU A 45 2.04 11.12 2.59
C LEU A 45 0.63 11.64 2.28
N PHE A 46 -0.36 11.15 3.05
CA PHE A 46 -1.74 11.60 2.95
C PHE A 46 -2.28 11.92 4.34
N TYR A 47 -3.31 12.79 4.38
CA TYR A 47 -3.95 13.23 5.60
C TYR A 47 -5.47 13.29 5.39
N GLU A 48 -6.15 12.18 5.73
CA GLU A 48 -7.57 11.96 5.44
C GLU A 48 -8.19 11.06 6.52
N ASP A 49 -9.46 11.25 6.84
CA ASP A 49 -10.23 10.34 7.69
C ASP A 49 -10.57 9.07 6.90
N ILE A 50 -9.91 7.96 7.21
CA ILE A 50 -10.08 6.68 6.48
C ILE A 50 -10.78 5.60 7.33
N ASN A 51 -11.08 5.90 8.60
CA ASN A 51 -11.81 5.02 9.51
C ASN A 51 -13.24 5.51 9.79
N SER A 52 -13.60 6.71 9.30
CA SER A 52 -14.91 7.36 9.42
C SER A 52 -15.28 7.72 10.86
N ASP A 53 -14.29 8.09 11.67
CA ASP A 53 -14.51 8.55 13.05
C ASP A 53 -14.59 10.09 13.18
N GLY A 54 -14.41 10.82 12.06
CA GLY A 54 -14.44 12.28 11.99
C GLY A 54 -13.09 12.93 12.30
N LEU A 55 -12.06 12.16 12.61
CA LEU A 55 -10.69 12.64 12.79
C LEU A 55 -9.84 12.27 11.56
N LYS A 56 -8.79 13.08 11.30
CA LYS A 56 -7.93 12.80 10.15
C LYS A 56 -6.75 11.93 10.55
N ASP A 57 -6.58 10.86 9.82
CA ASP A 57 -5.49 9.92 9.95
C ASP A 57 -4.30 10.33 9.07
N VAL A 58 -3.10 9.92 9.45
CA VAL A 58 -1.90 10.08 8.65
C VAL A 58 -1.57 8.76 7.98
N ILE A 59 -1.44 8.75 6.66
CA ILE A 59 -1.12 7.58 5.88
C ILE A 59 0.23 7.81 5.19
N VAL A 60 1.18 6.92 5.41
CA VAL A 60 2.53 6.98 4.83
C VAL A 60 2.80 5.72 4.04
N ALA A 61 3.04 5.86 2.74
CA ALA A 61 3.48 4.76 1.88
C ALA A 61 4.97 4.92 1.56
N LEU A 62 5.78 4.02 2.09
CA LEU A 62 7.22 3.94 1.90
C LEU A 62 7.53 2.95 0.76
N ILE A 63 8.61 3.17 0.05
CA ILE A 63 9.10 2.26 -0.98
C ILE A 63 10.05 1.26 -0.34
N SER A 64 9.62 0.01 -0.21
CA SER A 64 10.41 -1.09 0.36
C SER A 64 11.35 -1.72 -0.67
N GLY A 65 10.98 -1.69 -1.96
CA GLY A 65 11.79 -2.22 -3.05
C GLY A 65 11.56 -1.49 -4.36
N ALA A 66 12.62 -1.26 -5.12
CA ALA A 66 12.54 -0.62 -6.43
C ALA A 66 13.57 -1.22 -7.40
N GLY A 67 13.12 -1.54 -8.61
CA GLY A 67 13.94 -2.10 -9.68
C GLY A 67 13.20 -2.05 -11.02
N THR A 68 13.78 -2.66 -12.06
CA THR A 68 13.12 -2.76 -13.36
C THR A 68 11.84 -3.60 -13.23
N GLY A 69 10.68 -2.97 -13.43
CA GLY A 69 9.37 -3.62 -13.30
C GLY A 69 8.94 -3.95 -11.87
N ILE A 70 9.68 -3.49 -10.85
CA ILE A 70 9.40 -3.75 -9.45
C ILE A 70 9.28 -2.43 -8.70
N SER A 71 8.20 -2.27 -7.93
CA SER A 71 7.98 -1.16 -7.00
C SER A 71 7.09 -1.62 -5.86
N THR A 72 7.68 -2.21 -4.84
CA THR A 72 6.96 -2.66 -3.64
C THR A 72 6.87 -1.56 -2.60
N LYS A 73 5.82 -1.59 -1.80
CA LYS A 73 5.56 -0.55 -0.79
C LYS A 73 5.19 -1.15 0.56
N GLU A 74 5.61 -0.46 1.59
CA GLU A 74 5.15 -0.64 2.95
C GLU A 74 4.20 0.51 3.30
N ILE A 75 3.08 0.18 3.92
CA ILE A 75 2.05 1.15 4.31
C ILE A 75 1.99 1.29 5.82
N HIS A 76 1.98 2.51 6.29
CA HIS A 76 1.81 2.86 7.69
C HIS A 76 0.61 3.77 7.85
N VAL A 77 -0.24 3.48 8.82
CA VAL A 77 -1.41 4.29 9.16
C VAL A 77 -1.33 4.68 10.63
N LEU A 78 -1.46 5.96 10.87
CA LEU A 78 -1.53 6.56 12.19
C LEU A 78 -2.94 7.09 12.38
N ASN A 79 -3.78 6.36 13.11
CA ASN A 79 -5.11 6.85 13.46
C ASN A 79 -5.01 7.91 14.55
N GLN A 80 -5.74 9.02 14.36
CA GLN A 80 -5.89 10.01 15.42
C GLN A 80 -6.80 9.44 16.51
N VAL A 81 -6.38 9.59 17.76
CA VAL A 81 -7.13 9.08 18.91
C VAL A 81 -8.06 10.18 19.44
N HIS A 82 -9.29 9.82 19.80
CA HIS A 82 -10.23 10.71 20.49
C HIS A 82 -9.77 10.97 21.92
N ASP A 83 -8.80 11.87 22.11
CA ASP A 83 -8.33 12.31 23.41
C ASP A 83 -8.03 13.83 23.42
N PRO A 84 -7.91 14.44 24.61
CA PRO A 84 -7.61 15.87 24.71
C PRO A 84 -6.27 16.28 24.09
N TYR A 85 -5.35 15.33 23.91
CA TYR A 85 -4.00 15.58 23.41
C TYR A 85 -3.89 15.32 21.91
N ARG A 86 -4.96 14.88 21.25
CA ARG A 86 -5.01 14.56 19.80
C ARG A 86 -3.87 13.66 19.35
N ARG A 87 -3.53 12.67 20.16
CA ARG A 87 -2.45 11.73 19.86
C ARG A 87 -2.76 10.88 18.64
N TYR A 88 -1.71 10.37 18.03
CA TYR A 88 -1.78 9.42 16.94
C TYR A 88 -1.25 8.06 17.40
N GLN A 89 -1.87 7.00 16.91
CA GLN A 89 -1.47 5.64 17.17
C GLN A 89 -1.27 4.92 15.85
N GLU A 90 -0.08 4.33 15.67
CA GLU A 90 0.14 3.43 14.54
C GLU A 90 -0.72 2.19 14.69
N VAL A 91 -1.44 1.84 13.62
CA VAL A 91 -2.34 0.68 13.58
C VAL A 91 -1.93 -0.25 12.46
N PRO A 92 -2.10 -1.58 12.63
CA PRO A 92 -1.75 -2.55 11.60
C PRO A 92 -2.58 -2.37 10.33
N VAL A 93 -1.92 -2.60 9.19
CA VAL A 93 -2.56 -2.71 7.87
C VAL A 93 -2.14 -4.05 7.27
N GLU A 94 -3.11 -4.85 6.82
CA GLU A 94 -2.81 -6.08 6.08
C GLU A 94 -2.05 -5.73 4.81
N SER A 95 -0.96 -6.44 4.52
CA SER A 95 -0.22 -6.20 3.29
C SER A 95 -1.10 -6.49 2.06
N ILE A 96 -0.87 -5.79 0.95
CA ILE A 96 -1.66 -6.03 -0.26
C ILE A 96 -1.50 -7.45 -0.79
N ASN A 97 -0.33 -8.06 -0.59
CA ASN A 97 -0.08 -9.44 -0.99
C ASN A 97 -0.89 -10.42 -0.15
N ASP A 98 -0.96 -10.25 1.18
CA ASP A 98 -1.76 -11.09 2.06
C ASP A 98 -3.26 -10.92 1.75
N ALA A 99 -3.71 -9.68 1.55
CA ALA A 99 -5.10 -9.39 1.16
C ALA A 99 -5.46 -10.08 -0.18
N VAL A 100 -4.57 -10.02 -1.17
CA VAL A 100 -4.82 -10.68 -2.45
C VAL A 100 -4.78 -12.19 -2.30
N GLN A 101 -3.84 -12.78 -1.58
CA GLN A 101 -3.81 -14.22 -1.33
C GLN A 101 -5.09 -14.72 -0.64
N ARG A 102 -5.64 -13.93 0.26
CA ARG A 102 -6.90 -14.25 0.95
C ARG A 102 -8.14 -14.12 0.06
N LEU A 103 -8.16 -13.14 -0.84
CA LEU A 103 -9.35 -12.74 -1.60
C LEU A 103 -9.40 -13.29 -3.02
N VAL A 104 -8.25 -13.64 -3.60
CA VAL A 104 -8.11 -13.96 -5.03
C VAL A 104 -7.42 -15.29 -5.21
N LYS A 105 -8.04 -16.17 -6.00
CA LYS A 105 -7.40 -17.40 -6.47
C LYS A 105 -7.00 -17.22 -7.93
N LEU A 106 -5.71 -17.36 -8.21
CA LEU A 106 -5.18 -17.34 -9.58
C LEU A 106 -4.93 -18.76 -10.05
N GLU A 107 -5.38 -19.07 -11.24
CA GLU A 107 -5.16 -20.36 -11.92
C GLU A 107 -4.71 -20.12 -13.35
N GLN A 108 -3.80 -20.94 -13.83
CA GLN A 108 -3.39 -20.95 -15.25
C GLN A 108 -3.75 -22.26 -15.89
N LYS A 109 -4.36 -22.19 -17.08
CA LYS A 109 -4.63 -23.35 -17.92
C LYS A 109 -4.29 -23.02 -19.38
N GLY A 110 -3.21 -23.58 -19.88
CA GLY A 110 -2.71 -23.21 -21.20
C GLY A 110 -2.39 -21.73 -21.29
N ASN A 111 -2.99 -21.03 -22.22
CA ASN A 111 -2.82 -19.59 -22.44
C ASN A 111 -3.76 -18.71 -21.62
N GLU A 112 -4.63 -19.31 -20.83
CA GLU A 112 -5.61 -18.57 -20.04
C GLU A 112 -5.20 -18.49 -18.57
N ILE A 113 -5.29 -17.29 -18.02
CA ILE A 113 -5.22 -17.03 -16.58
C ILE A 113 -6.62 -16.70 -16.09
N THR A 114 -7.04 -17.41 -15.08
CA THR A 114 -8.30 -17.20 -14.39
C THR A 114 -8.03 -16.57 -13.02
N ALA A 115 -8.67 -15.44 -12.75
CA ALA A 115 -8.77 -14.86 -11.41
C ALA A 115 -10.18 -15.06 -10.84
N LEU A 116 -10.26 -15.76 -9.71
CA LEU A 116 -11.50 -15.94 -8.95
C LEU A 116 -11.50 -14.97 -7.78
N ILE A 117 -12.50 -14.07 -7.73
CA ILE A 117 -12.67 -13.05 -6.68
C ILE A 117 -14.07 -13.21 -6.12
N GLY A 118 -14.19 -13.84 -4.95
CA GLY A 118 -15.47 -14.25 -4.41
C GLY A 118 -16.20 -15.17 -5.39
N LYS A 119 -17.39 -14.75 -5.88
CA LYS A 119 -18.17 -15.53 -6.87
C LYS A 119 -17.91 -15.13 -8.32
N LYS A 120 -17.04 -14.15 -8.56
CA LYS A 120 -16.76 -13.64 -9.91
C LYS A 120 -15.51 -14.32 -10.49
N LYS A 121 -15.61 -14.68 -11.77
CA LYS A 121 -14.52 -15.26 -12.55
C LYS A 121 -14.11 -14.28 -13.64
N TYR A 122 -12.82 -13.98 -13.71
CA TYR A 122 -12.20 -13.18 -14.76
C TYR A 122 -11.20 -14.07 -15.50
N VAL A 123 -11.27 -14.08 -16.83
CA VAL A 123 -10.39 -14.89 -17.67
C VAL A 123 -9.64 -13.97 -18.62
N VAL A 124 -8.33 -14.12 -18.66
CA VAL A 124 -7.42 -13.38 -19.54
C VAL A 124 -6.60 -14.37 -20.35
N ASP A 125 -6.72 -14.30 -21.67
CA ASP A 125 -5.81 -14.92 -22.59
C ASP A 125 -4.62 -13.98 -22.83
N TYR A 126 -3.48 -14.28 -22.20
CA TYR A 126 -2.31 -13.40 -22.24
C TYR A 126 -1.60 -13.36 -23.59
N THR A 127 -1.87 -14.31 -24.48
CA THR A 127 -1.31 -14.29 -25.85
C THR A 127 -1.85 -13.13 -26.68
N LYS A 128 -3.05 -12.64 -26.35
CA LYS A 128 -3.64 -11.45 -26.98
C LYS A 128 -2.84 -10.17 -26.73
N PHE A 129 -1.96 -10.18 -25.74
CA PHE A 129 -1.05 -9.08 -25.44
C PHE A 129 0.34 -9.27 -26.07
N GLY A 130 0.51 -10.29 -26.91
CA GLY A 130 1.79 -10.59 -27.57
C GLY A 130 2.78 -11.39 -26.71
N TYR A 131 2.35 -11.90 -25.57
CA TYR A 131 3.21 -12.68 -24.68
C TYR A 131 3.22 -14.16 -25.07
N GLN A 132 4.39 -14.79 -24.93
CA GLN A 132 4.53 -16.24 -25.12
C GLN A 132 4.11 -16.97 -23.84
N THR A 133 3.87 -18.29 -23.96
CA THR A 133 3.48 -19.13 -22.82
C THR A 133 4.50 -19.03 -21.69
N PRO A 134 4.12 -18.54 -20.50
CA PRO A 134 5.03 -18.43 -19.37
C PRO A 134 5.35 -19.81 -18.81
N VAL A 135 6.57 -19.94 -18.35
CA VAL A 135 7.05 -21.16 -17.67
C VAL A 135 6.55 -21.22 -16.22
N ASN A 136 6.28 -20.07 -15.63
CA ASN A 136 5.88 -19.94 -14.23
C ASN A 136 4.39 -19.62 -14.08
N PRO A 137 3.75 -20.04 -12.99
CA PRO A 137 2.39 -19.62 -12.68
C PRO A 137 2.30 -18.09 -12.51
N PRO A 138 1.11 -17.50 -12.73
CA PRO A 138 0.92 -16.07 -12.56
C PRO A 138 1.18 -15.64 -11.12
N GLY A 139 1.82 -14.49 -10.96
CA GLY A 139 2.11 -13.87 -9.67
C GLY A 139 1.43 -12.53 -9.48
N VAL A 140 1.51 -12.02 -8.27
CA VAL A 140 1.08 -10.66 -7.88
C VAL A 140 2.18 -9.95 -7.11
N GLY A 141 2.12 -8.62 -7.01
CA GLY A 141 2.97 -7.88 -6.09
C GLY A 141 4.22 -7.25 -6.67
N ALA A 142 4.46 -7.30 -7.97
CA ALA A 142 5.63 -6.64 -8.56
C ALA A 142 5.53 -5.10 -8.48
N ILE A 143 4.33 -4.55 -8.68
CA ILE A 143 4.06 -3.11 -8.56
C ILE A 143 2.91 -2.93 -7.57
N GLU A 144 3.16 -2.18 -6.52
CA GLU A 144 2.20 -1.88 -5.46
C GLU A 144 1.99 -0.37 -5.34
N ASN A 145 0.77 0.02 -5.01
CA ASN A 145 0.42 1.39 -4.68
C ASN A 145 -0.65 1.42 -3.60
N TYR A 146 -0.53 2.37 -2.68
CA TYR A 146 -1.55 2.66 -1.68
C TYR A 146 -1.95 4.12 -1.81
N GLU A 147 -3.27 4.36 -1.73
CA GLU A 147 -3.82 5.71 -1.77
C GLU A 147 -5.20 5.77 -1.11
N PRO A 148 -5.49 6.77 -0.29
CA PRO A 148 -6.84 7.05 0.15
C PRO A 148 -7.62 7.73 -0.97
N TYR A 149 -8.92 7.45 -1.02
CA TYR A 149 -9.84 8.12 -1.92
C TYR A 149 -11.23 8.14 -1.29
N ASN A 150 -11.79 9.33 -1.09
CA ASN A 150 -13.11 9.54 -0.47
C ASN A 150 -13.27 8.81 0.88
N GLY A 151 -12.31 8.96 1.79
CA GLY A 151 -12.35 8.36 3.11
C GLY A 151 -12.12 6.84 3.14
N ILE A 152 -11.57 6.26 2.09
CA ILE A 152 -11.32 4.83 1.98
C ILE A 152 -9.88 4.59 1.53
N LEU A 153 -9.17 3.75 2.26
CA LEU A 153 -7.84 3.32 1.84
C LEU A 153 -7.95 2.23 0.76
N TYR A 154 -7.25 2.43 -0.33
CA TYR A 154 -7.11 1.44 -1.40
C TYR A 154 -5.66 1.02 -1.57
N GLY A 155 -5.47 -0.27 -1.81
CA GLY A 155 -4.23 -0.84 -2.33
C GLY A 155 -4.43 -1.33 -3.75
N THR A 156 -3.44 -1.13 -4.62
CA THR A 156 -3.46 -1.65 -5.98
C THR A 156 -2.17 -2.43 -6.22
N THR A 157 -2.30 -3.64 -6.75
CA THR A 157 -1.17 -4.45 -7.19
C THR A 157 -1.42 -5.01 -8.58
N ASN A 158 -0.37 -5.38 -9.27
CA ASN A 158 -0.48 -5.98 -10.60
C ASN A 158 -0.50 -7.51 -10.55
N VAL A 159 -1.10 -8.09 -11.57
CA VAL A 159 -0.97 -9.52 -11.92
C VAL A 159 0.03 -9.62 -13.07
N PHE A 160 1.00 -10.50 -12.95
CA PHE A 160 2.03 -10.72 -13.94
C PHE A 160 2.23 -12.20 -14.25
N VAL A 161 2.73 -12.50 -15.44
CA VAL A 161 3.17 -13.85 -15.86
C VAL A 161 4.68 -13.93 -16.00
N THR A 162 5.31 -12.81 -16.28
CA THR A 162 6.78 -12.64 -16.32
C THR A 162 7.12 -11.22 -15.90
N ILE A 163 8.10 -11.02 -15.05
CA ILE A 163 8.62 -9.70 -14.69
C ILE A 163 9.87 -9.43 -15.53
N PRO A 164 10.00 -8.22 -16.10
CA PRO A 164 9.11 -7.03 -16.00
C PRO A 164 8.05 -6.93 -17.13
N GLU A 165 8.01 -7.88 -18.07
CA GLU A 165 7.47 -7.62 -19.41
C GLU A 165 5.97 -7.94 -19.54
N ALA A 166 5.43 -8.86 -18.73
CA ALA A 166 4.10 -9.40 -18.95
C ALA A 166 3.12 -9.08 -17.81
N LEU A 167 2.75 -7.81 -17.71
CA LEU A 167 1.69 -7.34 -16.81
C LEU A 167 0.33 -7.52 -17.51
N ILE A 168 -0.57 -8.29 -16.90
CA ILE A 168 -1.86 -8.65 -17.53
C ILE A 168 -3.08 -8.00 -16.88
N GLY A 169 -2.90 -7.34 -15.75
CA GLY A 169 -4.00 -6.64 -15.09
C GLY A 169 -3.60 -6.12 -13.72
N ASN A 170 -4.55 -5.41 -13.11
CA ASN A 170 -4.41 -4.89 -11.75
C ASN A 170 -5.54 -5.41 -10.87
N ILE A 171 -5.21 -5.65 -9.60
CA ILE A 171 -6.17 -5.95 -8.54
C ILE A 171 -6.19 -4.73 -7.62
N LYS A 172 -7.39 -4.19 -7.38
CA LYS A 172 -7.62 -3.11 -6.43
C LYS A 172 -8.29 -3.68 -5.19
N VAL A 173 -7.64 -3.54 -4.04
CA VAL A 173 -8.15 -3.94 -2.72
C VAL A 173 -8.72 -2.69 -2.05
N ARG A 174 -9.91 -2.82 -1.49
CA ARG A 174 -10.51 -1.84 -0.61
C ARG A 174 -10.28 -2.28 0.83
N TYR A 175 -9.62 -1.45 1.62
CA TYR A 175 -9.43 -1.70 3.04
C TYR A 175 -10.59 -1.15 3.86
N THR A 176 -10.91 -1.86 4.94
CA THR A 176 -11.89 -1.46 5.95
C THR A 176 -11.27 -1.54 7.33
N TRP A 177 -11.54 -0.54 8.15
CA TRP A 177 -11.17 -0.58 9.57
C TRP A 177 -12.10 -1.52 10.34
N ASP A 178 -11.57 -2.50 11.05
CA ASP A 178 -12.35 -3.46 11.84
C ASP A 178 -12.30 -3.20 13.37
N GLY A 179 -11.74 -2.04 13.76
CA GLY A 179 -11.50 -1.68 15.15
C GLY A 179 -10.12 -2.08 15.69
N LYS A 180 -9.33 -2.82 14.90
CA LYS A 180 -7.98 -3.28 15.27
C LYS A 180 -6.96 -3.11 14.16
N MET A 181 -7.37 -3.31 12.91
CA MET A 181 -6.51 -3.22 11.73
C MET A 181 -7.30 -2.87 10.48
N TYR A 182 -6.61 -2.38 9.45
CA TYR A 182 -7.15 -2.25 8.09
C TYR A 182 -6.95 -3.56 7.32
N ARG A 183 -8.06 -4.11 6.80
CA ARG A 183 -8.04 -5.33 5.99
C ARG A 183 -9.17 -5.39 4.95
#